data_af4a5f50deb1da8d319d280653da9925
#
_entry.id   af4a5f50deb1da8d319d280653da9925
#
_cell.length_a   1.000
_cell.length_b   1.000
_cell.length_c   1.000
_cell.angle_alpha   90.00
_cell.angle_beta   90.00
_cell.angle_gamma   90.00
#
_symmetry.space_group_name_H-M   'P 1'
#
loop_
_entity.id
_entity.type
_entity.pdbx_description
1 polymer ?
#
loop_
_entity_poly.entity_id
_entity_poly.type
_entity_poly.pdbx_seq_one_letter_code
_entity_poly.pdbx_strand_id
1 'polypeptide(L)'
;MGIDVAPPDVNESVGDFSVQGGRIVFGLAAVKGCGEQAAAAIAAERAARGSFRDLHDFCGRLDPSVVNKTAIENLTKAGALDALGGHRGALLAGVEKAMAAGAAQLADRKSGQKNLFAAFDEPQAAAAVVPSGLPDVPPLSDLEMRSNEKEVLGYYIHSHPLAEFQGLIEAICTHGTGDLGTAKAKETVVIGGLVAALKLSNTKQARPGSTHTRYGMFDLEDMDGLVRSICWPEDYARLGDHLQPDAVVLVAGSIDRRAGSEETNLIVNEIVPIAEAWKLQPRGVSIRIEEGRHDAATLDRLAEVVRRHPGRVPVRLIVDLASGPRALLEADAAKVQWGPELHRELVTLLGPGCVRAPVSIGGRREEPARRGPPGRTPAGVG
;
A
#
# COMPACT_ATOMS: atom_id res chain seq x y z
N MET A 1 -4.69 3.01 -17.57
CA MET A 1 -4.45 2.02 -18.63
C MET A 1 -4.48 0.65 -17.95
N GLY A 2 -5.44 -0.23 -18.28
CA GLY A 2 -5.57 -1.55 -17.63
C GLY A 2 -4.63 -2.58 -18.27
N ILE A 3 -3.32 -2.42 -18.08
CA ILE A 3 -2.34 -3.41 -18.51
C ILE A 3 -2.07 -4.31 -17.30
N ASP A 4 -2.31 -5.62 -17.48
CA ASP A 4 -2.05 -6.61 -16.45
C ASP A 4 -0.55 -6.90 -16.35
N VAL A 5 0.01 -6.85 -15.14
CA VAL A 5 1.42 -7.15 -14.86
C VAL A 5 1.47 -8.39 -13.98
N ALA A 6 1.96 -9.49 -14.55
CA ALA A 6 2.14 -10.73 -13.82
C ALA A 6 3.40 -10.70 -12.94
N PRO A 7 3.35 -11.31 -11.73
CA PRO A 7 4.53 -11.45 -10.88
C PRO A 7 5.66 -12.19 -11.57
N PRO A 8 6.92 -12.05 -11.09
CA PRO A 8 8.01 -12.90 -11.58
C PRO A 8 7.73 -14.36 -11.24
N ASP A 9 8.13 -15.27 -12.12
CA ASP A 9 8.03 -16.72 -11.93
C ASP A 9 9.29 -17.39 -12.51
N VAL A 10 9.99 -18.20 -11.71
CA VAL A 10 11.21 -18.88 -12.15
C VAL A 10 10.95 -19.87 -13.30
N ASN A 11 9.70 -20.31 -13.44
CA ASN A 11 9.28 -21.23 -14.50
C ASN A 11 8.75 -20.52 -15.78
N GLU A 12 8.50 -19.21 -15.73
CA GLU A 12 7.98 -18.45 -16.86
C GLU A 12 8.90 -17.27 -17.26
N SER A 13 9.32 -16.46 -16.27
CA SER A 13 10.03 -15.21 -16.51
C SER A 13 11.40 -15.40 -17.16
N VAL A 14 11.80 -14.43 -17.96
CA VAL A 14 13.16 -14.27 -18.47
C VAL A 14 13.90 -13.17 -17.70
N GLY A 15 15.11 -12.80 -18.13
CA GLY A 15 15.89 -11.75 -17.44
C GLY A 15 15.15 -10.42 -17.39
N ASP A 16 14.71 -9.92 -18.55
CA ASP A 16 13.98 -8.65 -18.68
C ASP A 16 12.47 -8.85 -18.67
N PHE A 17 11.74 -7.73 -18.58
CA PHE A 17 10.30 -7.73 -18.76
C PHE A 17 9.93 -8.29 -20.15
N SER A 18 8.90 -9.11 -20.21
CA SER A 18 8.42 -9.72 -21.45
C SER A 18 6.91 -9.61 -21.57
N VAL A 19 6.40 -9.67 -22.81
CA VAL A 19 4.95 -9.68 -23.05
C VAL A 19 4.54 -11.11 -23.40
N GLN A 20 3.70 -11.73 -22.60
CA GLN A 20 3.20 -13.07 -22.80
C GLN A 20 1.67 -13.10 -22.62
N GLY A 21 0.96 -13.62 -23.60
CA GLY A 21 -0.50 -13.72 -23.53
C GLY A 21 -1.23 -12.40 -23.35
N GLY A 22 -0.64 -11.26 -23.79
CA GLY A 22 -1.22 -9.93 -23.64
C GLY A 22 -1.02 -9.28 -22.27
N ARG A 23 -0.27 -9.90 -21.37
CA ARG A 23 0.16 -9.36 -20.07
C ARG A 23 1.67 -9.09 -20.06
N ILE A 24 2.11 -8.15 -19.25
CA ILE A 24 3.53 -7.93 -18.98
C ILE A 24 3.96 -8.92 -17.90
N VAL A 25 4.97 -9.73 -18.16
CA VAL A 25 5.58 -10.63 -17.18
C VAL A 25 6.83 -9.98 -16.62
N PHE A 26 6.95 -9.95 -15.30
CA PHE A 26 8.07 -9.33 -14.61
C PHE A 26 9.38 -10.08 -14.84
N GLY A 27 10.45 -9.35 -15.16
CA GLY A 27 11.78 -9.92 -15.40
C GLY A 27 12.49 -10.31 -14.11
N LEU A 28 13.19 -11.46 -14.10
CA LEU A 28 13.91 -11.92 -12.90
C LEU A 28 15.06 -11.00 -12.51
N ALA A 29 15.73 -10.37 -13.48
CA ALA A 29 16.84 -9.46 -13.22
C ALA A 29 16.41 -8.15 -12.55
N ALA A 30 15.12 -7.78 -12.66
CA ALA A 30 14.57 -6.62 -12.01
C ALA A 30 14.25 -6.86 -10.51
N VAL A 31 14.28 -8.12 -10.05
CA VAL A 31 14.18 -8.44 -8.61
C VAL A 31 15.49 -8.06 -7.93
N LYS A 32 15.39 -7.24 -6.88
CA LYS A 32 16.56 -6.78 -6.13
C LYS A 32 17.44 -7.94 -5.68
N GLY A 33 18.73 -7.88 -6.03
CA GLY A 33 19.71 -8.90 -5.65
C GLY A 33 19.73 -10.16 -6.51
N CYS A 34 18.83 -10.32 -7.50
CA CYS A 34 18.91 -11.42 -8.48
C CYS A 34 20.00 -11.13 -9.54
N GLY A 35 19.97 -9.94 -10.14
CA GLY A 35 20.93 -9.54 -11.19
C GLY A 35 20.83 -10.35 -12.48
N GLU A 36 21.45 -9.83 -13.55
CA GLU A 36 21.36 -10.41 -14.90
C GLU A 36 21.96 -11.83 -14.99
N GLN A 37 23.09 -12.06 -14.31
CA GLN A 37 23.76 -13.36 -14.36
C GLN A 37 22.94 -14.47 -13.72
N ALA A 38 22.35 -14.21 -12.56
CA ALA A 38 21.48 -15.16 -11.88
C ALA A 38 20.20 -15.42 -12.69
N ALA A 39 19.56 -14.38 -13.21
CA ALA A 39 18.40 -14.51 -14.09
C ALA A 39 18.66 -15.32 -15.34
N ALA A 40 19.81 -15.07 -16.01
CA ALA A 40 20.24 -15.83 -17.19
C ALA A 40 20.52 -17.30 -16.86
N ALA A 41 21.17 -17.60 -15.73
CA ALA A 41 21.43 -18.97 -15.27
C ALA A 41 20.13 -19.73 -14.99
N ILE A 42 19.14 -19.09 -14.34
CA ILE A 42 17.82 -19.70 -14.07
C ILE A 42 17.11 -20.01 -15.40
N ALA A 43 17.06 -19.05 -16.33
CA ALA A 43 16.39 -19.23 -17.62
C ALA A 43 17.08 -20.33 -18.48
N ALA A 44 18.41 -20.35 -18.50
CA ALA A 44 19.19 -21.35 -19.25
C ALA A 44 18.97 -22.77 -18.68
N GLU A 45 19.00 -22.91 -17.34
CA GLU A 45 18.81 -24.20 -16.70
C GLU A 45 17.39 -24.73 -16.92
N ARG A 46 16.39 -23.86 -16.86
CA ARG A 46 15.00 -24.19 -17.19
C ARG A 46 14.86 -24.63 -18.64
N ALA A 47 15.49 -23.94 -19.58
CA ALA A 47 15.45 -24.30 -21.00
C ALA A 47 16.12 -25.67 -21.28
N ALA A 48 17.19 -26.00 -20.53
CA ALA A 48 17.94 -27.23 -20.71
C ALA A 48 17.24 -28.46 -20.10
N ARG A 49 16.60 -28.31 -18.95
CA ARG A 49 16.07 -29.44 -18.16
C ARG A 49 14.60 -29.35 -17.81
N GLY A 50 13.88 -28.36 -18.34
CA GLY A 50 12.46 -28.13 -18.03
C GLY A 50 12.24 -27.39 -16.73
N SER A 51 10.97 -27.17 -16.40
CA SER A 51 10.54 -26.44 -15.22
C SER A 51 11.11 -27.00 -13.92
N PHE A 52 11.33 -26.10 -12.96
CA PHE A 52 11.72 -26.46 -11.60
C PHE A 52 10.51 -27.00 -10.86
N ARG A 53 10.69 -28.11 -10.11
CA ARG A 53 9.60 -28.83 -9.44
C ARG A 53 9.36 -28.34 -8.02
N ASP A 54 10.45 -28.10 -7.29
CA ASP A 54 10.44 -27.68 -5.89
C ASP A 54 11.72 -26.90 -5.56
N LEU A 55 11.81 -26.38 -4.33
CA LEU A 55 12.96 -25.58 -3.85
C LEU A 55 14.27 -26.38 -3.88
N HIS A 56 14.24 -27.69 -3.57
CA HIS A 56 15.44 -28.53 -3.57
C HIS A 56 15.92 -28.79 -5.01
N ASP A 57 15.01 -29.05 -5.94
CA ASP A 57 15.32 -29.18 -7.38
C ASP A 57 15.93 -27.88 -7.90
N PHE A 58 15.34 -26.72 -7.53
CA PHE A 58 15.85 -25.40 -7.91
C PHE A 58 17.29 -25.19 -7.40
N CYS A 59 17.54 -25.36 -6.10
CA CYS A 59 18.87 -25.20 -5.49
C CYS A 59 19.88 -26.26 -5.97
N GLY A 60 19.44 -27.49 -6.27
CA GLY A 60 20.30 -28.58 -6.72
C GLY A 60 20.73 -28.50 -8.17
N ARG A 61 20.04 -27.68 -8.97
CA ARG A 61 20.34 -27.47 -10.40
C ARG A 61 21.19 -26.23 -10.68
N LEU A 62 21.15 -25.24 -9.80
CA LEU A 62 21.81 -23.95 -9.96
C LEU A 62 23.12 -23.87 -9.16
N ASP A 63 24.12 -23.18 -9.73
CA ASP A 63 25.39 -22.95 -9.04
C ASP A 63 25.20 -21.87 -7.95
N PRO A 64 25.47 -22.19 -6.66
CA PRO A 64 25.29 -21.25 -5.55
C PRO A 64 26.23 -20.04 -5.61
N SER A 65 27.28 -20.08 -6.43
CA SER A 65 28.15 -18.92 -6.67
C SER A 65 27.51 -17.90 -7.61
N VAL A 66 26.55 -18.32 -8.44
CA VAL A 66 25.82 -17.47 -9.39
C VAL A 66 24.46 -17.09 -8.82
N VAL A 67 23.72 -18.06 -8.30
CA VAL A 67 22.41 -17.83 -7.67
C VAL A 67 22.58 -18.02 -6.16
N ASN A 68 22.97 -16.95 -5.48
CA ASN A 68 23.30 -16.97 -4.07
C ASN A 68 22.06 -16.94 -3.17
N LYS A 69 22.27 -17.14 -1.85
CA LYS A 69 21.19 -17.15 -0.83
C LYS A 69 20.31 -15.91 -0.92
N THR A 70 20.90 -14.74 -1.01
CA THR A 70 20.17 -13.46 -1.07
C THR A 70 19.28 -13.37 -2.31
N ALA A 71 19.77 -13.85 -3.45
CA ALA A 71 18.96 -13.90 -4.68
C ALA A 71 17.74 -14.81 -4.51
N ILE A 72 17.92 -16.00 -3.92
CA ILE A 72 16.83 -16.97 -3.70
C ILE A 72 15.81 -16.42 -2.70
N GLU A 73 16.28 -15.83 -1.59
CA GLU A 73 15.40 -15.19 -0.59
C GLU A 73 14.59 -14.05 -1.21
N ASN A 74 15.21 -13.20 -2.02
CA ASN A 74 14.54 -12.09 -2.67
C ASN A 74 13.58 -12.54 -3.80
N LEU A 75 13.93 -13.57 -4.56
CA LEU A 75 13.02 -14.21 -5.51
C LEU A 75 11.80 -14.81 -4.78
N THR A 76 12.01 -15.43 -3.60
CA THR A 76 10.91 -15.95 -2.79
C THR A 76 10.02 -14.82 -2.26
N LYS A 77 10.62 -13.73 -1.76
CA LYS A 77 9.88 -12.53 -1.33
C LYS A 77 9.06 -11.91 -2.45
N ALA A 78 9.60 -11.92 -3.67
CA ALA A 78 8.92 -11.43 -4.87
C ALA A 78 7.78 -12.35 -5.35
N GLY A 79 7.66 -13.57 -4.83
CA GLY A 79 6.71 -14.58 -5.29
C GLY A 79 7.20 -15.41 -6.49
N ALA A 80 8.42 -15.21 -6.95
CA ALA A 80 8.96 -15.91 -8.11
C ALA A 80 9.08 -17.44 -7.93
N LEU A 81 9.05 -17.92 -6.70
CA LEU A 81 9.12 -19.35 -6.34
C LEU A 81 7.76 -19.93 -5.94
N ASP A 82 6.64 -19.20 -6.05
CA ASP A 82 5.31 -19.67 -5.63
C ASP A 82 4.88 -20.92 -6.43
N ALA A 83 5.29 -21.06 -7.69
CA ALA A 83 5.04 -22.25 -8.51
C ALA A 83 5.76 -23.52 -8.03
N LEU A 84 6.74 -23.41 -7.12
CA LEU A 84 7.47 -24.55 -6.57
C LEU A 84 6.76 -25.26 -5.41
N GLY A 85 5.58 -24.76 -5.03
CA GLY A 85 4.75 -25.31 -3.95
C GLY A 85 5.15 -24.86 -2.55
N GLY A 86 4.21 -24.96 -1.62
CA GLY A 86 4.31 -24.41 -0.29
C GLY A 86 4.00 -22.91 -0.24
N HIS A 87 3.98 -22.33 0.95
CA HIS A 87 3.82 -20.87 1.12
C HIS A 87 5.17 -20.20 1.32
N ARG A 88 5.27 -18.89 0.99
CA ARG A 88 6.53 -18.13 0.99
C ARG A 88 7.30 -18.19 2.31
N GLY A 89 6.60 -18.23 3.47
CA GLY A 89 7.24 -18.39 4.78
C GLY A 89 8.01 -19.72 4.90
N ALA A 90 7.42 -20.81 4.42
CA ALA A 90 8.06 -22.14 4.44
C ALA A 90 9.21 -22.22 3.42
N LEU A 91 9.05 -21.60 2.24
CA LEU A 91 10.12 -21.51 1.23
C LEU A 91 11.32 -20.73 1.80
N LEU A 92 11.11 -19.54 2.40
CA LEU A 92 12.16 -18.74 3.02
C LEU A 92 12.91 -19.50 4.11
N ALA A 93 12.18 -20.17 5.02
CA ALA A 93 12.77 -20.97 6.07
C ALA A 93 13.54 -22.22 5.53
N GLY A 94 13.18 -22.69 4.34
CA GLY A 94 13.79 -23.84 3.68
C GLY A 94 15.04 -23.52 2.86
N VAL A 95 15.28 -22.26 2.47
CA VAL A 95 16.36 -21.87 1.55
C VAL A 95 17.73 -22.41 1.96
N GLU A 96 18.11 -22.21 3.20
CA GLU A 96 19.45 -22.59 3.69
C GLU A 96 19.68 -24.11 3.60
N LYS A 97 18.69 -24.89 4.02
CA LYS A 97 18.75 -26.36 3.94
C LYS A 97 18.76 -26.85 2.50
N ALA A 98 17.94 -26.25 1.62
CA ALA A 98 17.91 -26.62 0.21
C ALA A 98 19.21 -26.28 -0.51
N MET A 99 19.81 -25.14 -0.22
CA MET A 99 21.13 -24.76 -0.76
C MET A 99 22.24 -25.68 -0.30
N ALA A 100 22.30 -26.02 1.00
CA ALA A 100 23.28 -26.95 1.52
C ALA A 100 23.19 -28.34 0.83
N ALA A 101 21.98 -28.86 0.67
CA ALA A 101 21.75 -30.12 -0.05
C ALA A 101 22.13 -30.01 -1.52
N GLY A 102 21.79 -28.89 -2.18
CA GLY A 102 22.16 -28.63 -3.58
C GLY A 102 23.67 -28.54 -3.80
N ALA A 103 24.38 -27.85 -2.91
CA ALA A 103 25.83 -27.74 -2.97
C ALA A 103 26.52 -29.11 -2.81
N ALA A 104 26.02 -29.98 -1.91
CA ALA A 104 26.51 -31.34 -1.75
C ALA A 104 26.32 -32.15 -3.05
N GLN A 105 25.13 -32.10 -3.67
CA GLN A 105 24.86 -32.79 -4.92
C GLN A 105 25.73 -32.30 -6.08
N LEU A 106 26.00 -31.00 -6.14
CA LEU A 106 26.88 -30.44 -7.16
C LEU A 106 28.33 -30.87 -6.97
N ALA A 107 28.80 -30.96 -5.71
CA ALA A 107 30.12 -31.44 -5.36
C ALA A 107 30.29 -32.91 -5.74
N ASP A 108 29.31 -33.77 -5.45
CA ASP A 108 29.32 -35.21 -5.83
C ASP A 108 29.33 -35.40 -7.36
N ARG A 109 28.57 -34.59 -8.10
CA ARG A 109 28.61 -34.62 -9.58
C ARG A 109 29.96 -34.17 -10.14
N LYS A 110 30.61 -33.16 -9.56
CA LYS A 110 31.93 -32.67 -10.01
C LYS A 110 33.06 -33.63 -9.64
N SER A 111 32.96 -34.35 -8.53
CA SER A 111 33.96 -35.32 -8.11
C SER A 111 33.92 -36.64 -8.88
N GLY A 112 32.90 -36.86 -9.74
CA GLY A 112 32.76 -38.10 -10.50
C GLY A 112 32.45 -39.32 -9.65
N GLN A 113 32.19 -39.13 -8.35
CA GLN A 113 31.80 -40.19 -7.43
C GLN A 113 30.37 -40.63 -7.74
N LYS A 114 30.24 -41.65 -8.61
CA LYS A 114 28.96 -42.34 -8.80
C LYS A 114 28.62 -43.00 -7.46
N ASN A 115 27.49 -42.61 -6.88
CA ASN A 115 26.93 -43.26 -5.68
C ASN A 115 26.84 -44.76 -5.97
N LEU A 116 27.60 -45.58 -5.26
CA LEU A 116 27.68 -47.04 -5.47
C LEU A 116 26.31 -47.69 -5.37
N PHE A 117 25.36 -47.08 -4.69
CA PHE A 117 23.97 -47.51 -4.55
C PHE A 117 23.08 -47.17 -5.77
N ALA A 118 23.50 -46.26 -6.67
CA ALA A 118 22.75 -45.93 -7.87
C ALA A 118 22.86 -47.03 -8.96
N ALA A 119 23.74 -48.02 -8.79
CA ALA A 119 23.92 -49.15 -9.72
C ALA A 119 22.92 -50.33 -9.45
N PHE A 120 22.17 -50.29 -8.35
CA PHE A 120 21.21 -51.29 -7.96
C PHE A 120 19.74 -50.88 -8.07
N ASP A 121 19.47 -49.62 -8.38
CA ASP A 121 18.12 -49.13 -8.58
C ASP A 121 17.75 -49.10 -10.07
N GLU A 122 16.62 -49.75 -10.39
CA GLU A 122 15.96 -49.69 -11.68
C GLU A 122 15.75 -48.23 -12.14
N PRO A 123 15.63 -47.89 -13.44
CA PRO A 123 15.65 -46.54 -13.98
C PRO A 123 14.50 -45.61 -13.52
N GLN A 124 13.70 -46.05 -12.55
CA GLN A 124 12.60 -45.28 -11.97
C GLN A 124 12.85 -44.78 -10.52
N ALA A 125 13.97 -45.11 -9.90
CA ALA A 125 14.23 -44.82 -8.46
C ALA A 125 15.47 -43.94 -8.19
N ALA A 126 16.04 -43.28 -9.19
CA ALA A 126 17.21 -42.39 -9.00
C ALA A 126 16.85 -40.97 -8.59
N ALA A 127 15.91 -40.83 -7.68
CA ALA A 127 15.83 -39.66 -6.82
C ALA A 127 16.03 -40.19 -5.40
N ALA A 128 17.26 -40.07 -4.87
CA ALA A 128 17.44 -40.14 -3.43
C ALA A 128 16.41 -39.20 -2.83
N VAL A 129 15.40 -39.80 -2.16
CA VAL A 129 14.35 -39.09 -1.45
C VAL A 129 15.03 -38.35 -0.30
N VAL A 130 15.61 -37.18 -0.57
CA VAL A 130 15.80 -36.19 0.46
C VAL A 130 14.37 -35.86 0.90
N PRO A 131 14.02 -35.97 2.20
CA PRO A 131 12.71 -35.58 2.63
C PRO A 131 12.49 -34.13 2.19
N SER A 132 11.73 -33.93 1.12
CA SER A 132 11.41 -32.63 0.51
C SER A 132 10.32 -31.92 1.29
N GLY A 133 10.33 -32.08 2.63
CA GLY A 133 9.47 -31.34 3.48
C GLY A 133 10.02 -29.94 3.69
N LEU A 134 9.32 -28.94 3.18
CA LEU A 134 9.53 -27.57 3.64
C LEU A 134 9.29 -27.52 5.16
N PRO A 135 10.00 -26.61 5.88
CA PRO A 135 9.77 -26.42 7.31
C PRO A 135 8.31 -26.08 7.60
N ASP A 136 7.76 -26.67 8.67
CA ASP A 136 6.43 -26.34 9.16
C ASP A 136 6.53 -25.03 9.98
N VAL A 137 6.27 -23.93 9.30
CA VAL A 137 6.25 -22.57 9.87
C VAL A 137 4.92 -21.92 9.47
N PRO A 138 4.41 -20.96 10.26
CA PRO A 138 3.19 -20.24 9.87
C PRO A 138 3.41 -19.48 8.55
N PRO A 139 2.35 -19.34 7.72
CA PRO A 139 2.41 -18.49 6.54
C PRO A 139 2.67 -17.03 6.93
N LEU A 140 3.33 -16.29 6.04
CA LEU A 140 3.48 -14.85 6.20
C LEU A 140 2.10 -14.20 6.21
N SER A 141 1.93 -13.17 7.02
CA SER A 141 0.74 -12.31 6.95
C SER A 141 0.70 -11.54 5.63
N ASP A 142 -0.48 -11.09 5.22
CA ASP A 142 -0.64 -10.27 4.01
C ASP A 142 0.23 -9.00 4.06
N LEU A 143 0.37 -8.40 5.24
CA LEU A 143 1.23 -7.22 5.44
C LEU A 143 2.71 -7.56 5.19
N GLU A 144 3.20 -8.68 5.74
CA GLU A 144 4.58 -9.13 5.52
C GLU A 144 4.83 -9.48 4.04
N MET A 145 3.87 -10.13 3.37
CA MET A 145 3.99 -10.44 1.93
C MET A 145 4.09 -9.17 1.10
N ARG A 146 3.22 -8.19 1.34
CA ARG A 146 3.23 -6.90 0.64
C ARG A 146 4.52 -6.10 0.91
N SER A 147 4.95 -6.05 2.17
CA SER A 147 6.20 -5.39 2.56
C SER A 147 7.43 -6.03 1.88
N ASN A 148 7.47 -7.36 1.82
CA ASN A 148 8.48 -8.11 1.11
C ASN A 148 8.48 -7.82 -0.40
N GLU A 149 7.32 -7.81 -1.04
CA GLU A 149 7.19 -7.46 -2.47
C GLU A 149 7.72 -6.04 -2.73
N LYS A 150 7.28 -5.06 -1.95
CA LYS A 150 7.75 -3.66 -2.09
C LYS A 150 9.26 -3.54 -1.88
N GLU A 151 9.83 -4.28 -0.90
CA GLU A 151 11.27 -4.27 -0.63
C GLU A 151 12.10 -4.72 -1.85
N VAL A 152 11.63 -5.77 -2.54
CA VAL A 152 12.43 -6.44 -3.59
C VAL A 152 12.04 -6.07 -5.02
N LEU A 153 10.83 -5.57 -5.25
CA LEU A 153 10.31 -5.18 -6.56
C LEU A 153 10.17 -3.66 -6.71
N GLY A 154 10.11 -2.93 -5.58
CA GLY A 154 9.88 -1.50 -5.56
C GLY A 154 8.40 -1.09 -5.62
N TYR A 155 7.47 -2.03 -5.87
CA TYR A 155 6.02 -1.80 -5.90
C TYR A 155 5.23 -3.06 -5.49
N TYR A 156 3.91 -2.91 -5.32
CA TYR A 156 3.02 -4.01 -4.96
C TYR A 156 2.45 -4.66 -6.23
N ILE A 157 2.61 -5.98 -6.39
CA ILE A 157 2.07 -6.73 -7.54
C ILE A 157 0.63 -7.16 -7.29
N HIS A 158 0.35 -7.76 -6.13
CA HIS A 158 -0.94 -8.39 -5.89
C HIS A 158 -2.05 -7.40 -5.57
N SER A 159 -1.80 -6.44 -4.72
CA SER A 159 -2.73 -5.33 -4.45
C SER A 159 -2.05 -4.26 -3.60
N HIS A 160 -2.31 -2.99 -3.90
CA HIS A 160 -1.90 -1.90 -3.02
C HIS A 160 -2.62 -2.04 -1.67
N PRO A 161 -1.95 -1.82 -0.51
CA PRO A 161 -2.60 -1.90 0.81
C PRO A 161 -3.86 -1.04 0.94
N LEU A 162 -3.94 0.04 0.19
CA LEU A 162 -5.09 0.94 0.16
C LEU A 162 -6.25 0.46 -0.71
N ALA A 163 -6.07 -0.57 -1.56
CA ALA A 163 -7.10 -0.98 -2.51
C ALA A 163 -8.41 -1.39 -1.83
N GLU A 164 -8.32 -2.07 -0.69
CA GLU A 164 -9.50 -2.45 0.11
C GLU A 164 -10.22 -1.27 0.76
N PHE A 165 -9.49 -0.15 0.99
CA PHE A 165 -10.01 1.07 1.62
C PHE A 165 -10.31 2.16 0.60
N GLN A 166 -10.02 1.95 -0.70
CA GLN A 166 -10.13 2.98 -1.72
C GLN A 166 -11.50 3.65 -1.74
N GLY A 167 -12.58 2.87 -1.76
CA GLY A 167 -13.93 3.44 -1.77
C GLY A 167 -14.27 4.25 -0.51
N LEU A 168 -13.75 3.85 0.66
CA LEU A 168 -13.89 4.62 1.90
C LEU A 168 -13.08 5.91 1.83
N ILE A 169 -11.80 5.83 1.44
CA ILE A 169 -10.91 6.98 1.31
C ILE A 169 -11.49 8.00 0.33
N GLU A 170 -11.93 7.54 -0.85
CA GLU A 170 -12.60 8.40 -1.81
C GLU A 170 -13.84 9.08 -1.23
N ALA A 171 -14.63 8.37 -0.42
CA ALA A 171 -15.84 8.94 0.16
C ALA A 171 -15.55 10.01 1.22
N ILE A 172 -14.58 9.79 2.12
CA ILE A 172 -14.41 10.61 3.34
C ILE A 172 -13.28 11.63 3.28
N CYS A 173 -12.26 11.42 2.44
CA CYS A 173 -11.15 12.36 2.29
C CYS A 173 -11.54 13.59 1.48
N THR A 174 -10.90 14.72 1.77
CA THR A 174 -11.13 15.96 1.02
C THR A 174 -10.28 16.02 -0.25
N HIS A 175 -9.06 15.47 -0.20
CA HIS A 175 -8.07 15.47 -1.29
C HIS A 175 -7.35 14.13 -1.36
N GLY A 176 -6.84 13.79 -2.53
CA GLY A 176 -5.77 12.82 -2.73
C GLY A 176 -4.41 13.54 -2.88
N THR A 177 -3.31 12.79 -2.93
CA THR A 177 -1.97 13.37 -3.13
C THR A 177 -1.85 14.07 -4.48
N GLY A 178 -2.52 13.55 -5.53
CA GLY A 178 -2.57 14.13 -6.87
C GLY A 178 -3.25 15.50 -6.92
N ASP A 179 -4.18 15.78 -6.00
CA ASP A 179 -4.95 17.03 -5.98
C ASP A 179 -4.28 18.15 -5.18
N LEU A 180 -3.22 17.86 -4.43
CA LEU A 180 -2.60 18.82 -3.51
C LEU A 180 -2.03 20.03 -4.22
N GLY A 181 -1.69 19.91 -5.51
CA GLY A 181 -1.28 21.04 -6.34
C GLY A 181 -2.31 22.16 -6.41
N THR A 182 -3.60 21.82 -6.32
CA THR A 182 -4.72 22.78 -6.41
C THR A 182 -5.13 23.37 -5.06
N ALA A 183 -4.74 22.72 -3.94
CA ALA A 183 -5.04 23.19 -2.60
C ALA A 183 -4.28 24.48 -2.26
N LYS A 184 -4.92 25.36 -1.50
CA LYS A 184 -4.32 26.63 -1.07
C LYS A 184 -3.31 26.42 0.04
N ALA A 185 -2.28 27.25 0.10
CA ALA A 185 -1.36 27.26 1.23
C ALA A 185 -2.13 27.47 2.55
N LYS A 186 -1.80 26.68 3.59
CA LYS A 186 -2.48 26.64 4.90
C LYS A 186 -3.92 26.10 4.86
N GLU A 187 -4.38 25.59 3.74
CA GLU A 187 -5.64 24.86 3.68
C GLU A 187 -5.55 23.59 4.52
N THR A 188 -6.61 23.33 5.28
CA THR A 188 -6.72 22.07 6.03
C THR A 188 -7.34 21.00 5.15
N VAL A 189 -6.61 19.91 4.96
CA VAL A 189 -7.01 18.76 4.14
C VAL A 189 -7.06 17.49 4.98
N VAL A 190 -7.86 16.54 4.52
CA VAL A 190 -7.89 15.15 5.04
C VAL A 190 -7.50 14.24 3.89
N ILE A 191 -6.44 13.45 4.10
CA ILE A 191 -5.89 12.53 3.11
C ILE A 191 -5.79 11.15 3.73
N GLY A 192 -6.19 10.11 2.99
CA GLY A 192 -6.00 8.71 3.39
C GLY A 192 -4.80 8.14 2.68
N GLY A 193 -3.93 7.44 3.42
CA GLY A 193 -2.73 6.89 2.82
C GLY A 193 -2.00 5.90 3.72
N LEU A 194 -0.94 5.35 3.16
CA LEU A 194 0.01 4.46 3.83
C LEU A 194 1.18 5.28 4.39
N VAL A 195 1.60 4.99 5.61
CA VAL A 195 2.78 5.58 6.21
C VAL A 195 4.03 4.92 5.64
N ALA A 196 4.72 5.63 4.74
CA ALA A 196 5.97 5.18 4.14
C ALA A 196 7.16 5.99 4.67
N ALA A 197 8.37 5.46 4.54
CA ALA A 197 9.64 6.12 4.82
C ALA A 197 9.70 6.90 6.14
N LEU A 198 9.11 6.34 7.22
CA LEU A 198 9.06 6.96 8.53
C LEU A 198 10.46 7.19 9.11
N LYS A 199 10.76 8.45 9.43
CA LYS A 199 11.98 8.87 10.11
C LYS A 199 11.64 9.64 11.37
N LEU A 200 12.16 9.18 12.50
CA LEU A 200 12.03 9.85 13.78
C LEU A 200 13.31 10.68 14.06
N SER A 201 13.13 11.90 14.51
CA SER A 201 14.22 12.83 14.79
C SER A 201 13.90 13.72 15.99
N ASN A 202 14.87 14.49 16.45
CA ASN A 202 14.69 15.42 17.56
C ASN A 202 15.02 16.85 17.12
N THR A 203 14.23 17.81 17.56
CA THR A 203 14.55 19.23 17.43
C THR A 203 15.71 19.59 18.38
N LYS A 204 16.54 20.53 18.00
CA LYS A 204 17.66 20.99 18.87
C LYS A 204 17.17 21.60 20.17
N GLN A 205 16.01 22.22 20.17
CA GLN A 205 15.39 22.84 21.34
C GLN A 205 13.87 22.60 21.27
N ALA A 206 13.26 22.37 22.43
CA ALA A 206 11.80 22.38 22.55
C ALA A 206 11.26 23.79 22.34
N ARG A 207 10.00 23.91 21.90
CA ARG A 207 9.31 25.21 21.86
C ARG A 207 9.14 25.77 23.28
N PRO A 208 9.12 27.10 23.46
CA PRO A 208 8.82 27.69 24.75
C PRO A 208 7.51 27.14 25.32
N GLY A 209 7.57 26.59 26.54
CA GLY A 209 6.43 25.96 27.20
C GLY A 209 6.19 24.49 26.88
N SER A 210 7.02 23.85 26.05
CA SER A 210 6.98 22.43 25.73
C SER A 210 8.23 21.70 26.21
N THR A 211 8.09 20.43 26.57
CA THR A 211 9.21 19.52 26.86
C THR A 211 9.49 18.55 25.71
N HIS A 212 8.63 18.53 24.69
CA HIS A 212 8.70 17.58 23.60
C HIS A 212 9.68 18.06 22.53
N THR A 213 10.61 17.17 22.14
CA THR A 213 11.60 17.43 21.09
C THR A 213 11.50 16.44 19.93
N ARG A 214 10.94 15.23 20.20
CA ARG A 214 10.84 14.16 19.20
C ARG A 214 9.72 14.45 18.21
N TYR A 215 10.01 14.32 16.92
CA TYR A 215 9.04 14.51 15.85
C TYR A 215 9.19 13.41 14.79
N GLY A 216 8.13 13.20 14.00
CA GLY A 216 8.12 12.24 12.91
C GLY A 216 8.04 12.94 11.55
N MET A 217 8.86 12.51 10.60
CA MET A 217 8.73 12.80 9.18
C MET A 217 8.43 11.50 8.45
N PHE A 218 7.45 11.50 7.59
CA PHE A 218 7.07 10.34 6.80
C PHE A 218 6.50 10.77 5.46
N ASP A 219 6.53 9.86 4.51
CA ASP A 219 5.84 10.04 3.25
C ASP A 219 4.47 9.35 3.40
N LEU A 220 3.38 10.11 3.19
CA LEU A 220 2.04 9.57 3.10
C LEU A 220 1.78 9.22 1.64
N GLU A 221 1.65 7.93 1.34
CA GLU A 221 1.50 7.38 -0.01
C GLU A 221 0.04 6.98 -0.25
N ASP A 222 -0.56 7.43 -1.33
CA ASP A 222 -1.86 6.97 -1.80
C ASP A 222 -1.76 6.33 -3.20
N MET A 223 -2.88 6.18 -3.90
CA MET A 223 -2.90 5.56 -5.24
C MET A 223 -2.32 6.47 -6.34
N ASP A 224 -2.24 7.78 -6.10
CA ASP A 224 -1.84 8.78 -7.08
C ASP A 224 -0.39 9.26 -6.88
N GLY A 225 0.17 9.09 -5.68
CA GLY A 225 1.51 9.52 -5.38
C GLY A 225 1.84 9.55 -3.89
N LEU A 226 2.74 10.45 -3.51
CA LEU A 226 3.15 10.62 -2.12
C LEU A 226 3.27 12.10 -1.74
N VAL A 227 3.02 12.40 -0.47
CA VAL A 227 3.25 13.72 0.12
C VAL A 227 4.09 13.61 1.38
N ARG A 228 5.15 14.41 1.46
CA ARG A 228 5.97 14.50 2.67
C ARG A 228 5.17 15.13 3.79
N SER A 229 5.07 14.41 4.90
CA SER A 229 4.28 14.77 6.06
C SER A 229 5.17 14.97 7.28
N ILE A 230 4.89 16.02 8.06
CA ILE A 230 5.68 16.38 9.24
C ILE A 230 4.74 16.45 10.43
N CYS A 231 4.97 15.56 11.41
CA CYS A 231 4.29 15.53 12.70
C CYS A 231 5.19 16.16 13.75
N TRP A 232 4.95 17.42 14.10
CA TRP A 232 5.78 18.18 15.03
C TRP A 232 5.73 17.62 16.47
N PRO A 233 6.67 17.99 17.35
CA PRO A 233 6.83 17.32 18.66
C PRO A 233 5.58 17.26 19.52
N GLU A 234 4.79 18.33 19.59
CA GLU A 234 3.57 18.38 20.38
C GLU A 234 2.49 17.42 19.85
N ASP A 235 2.37 17.35 18.51
CA ASP A 235 1.43 16.44 17.86
C ASP A 235 1.96 15.01 17.86
N TYR A 236 3.28 14.83 17.70
CA TYR A 236 3.92 13.52 17.78
C TYR A 236 3.77 12.88 19.17
N ALA A 237 3.89 13.66 20.24
CA ALA A 237 3.67 13.16 21.61
C ALA A 237 2.27 12.57 21.83
N ARG A 238 1.28 13.01 21.04
CA ARG A 238 -0.11 12.58 21.11
C ARG A 238 -0.46 11.50 20.07
N LEU A 239 0.16 11.57 18.89
CA LEU A 239 -0.22 10.80 17.70
C LEU A 239 0.80 9.73 17.32
N GLY A 240 1.98 9.74 17.96
CA GLY A 240 3.11 8.89 17.57
C GLY A 240 2.82 7.39 17.57
N ASP A 241 1.90 6.93 18.42
CA ASP A 241 1.48 5.52 18.48
C ASP A 241 0.79 5.05 17.19
N HIS A 242 0.17 5.97 16.45
CA HIS A 242 -0.47 5.70 15.17
C HIS A 242 0.50 5.76 13.97
N LEU A 243 1.72 6.31 14.17
CA LEU A 243 2.76 6.40 13.15
C LEU A 243 3.62 5.14 13.19
N GLN A 244 3.13 4.10 12.56
CA GLN A 244 3.88 2.85 12.35
C GLN A 244 4.16 2.69 10.85
N PRO A 245 5.32 2.14 10.46
CA PRO A 245 5.58 1.79 9.07
C PRO A 245 4.47 0.91 8.50
N ASP A 246 4.07 1.16 7.28
CA ASP A 246 3.02 0.46 6.53
C ASP A 246 1.61 0.54 7.17
N ALA A 247 1.39 1.41 8.16
CA ALA A 247 0.06 1.66 8.70
C ALA A 247 -0.79 2.46 7.70
N VAL A 248 -2.05 2.03 7.51
CA VAL A 248 -3.04 2.78 6.73
C VAL A 248 -3.78 3.73 7.65
N VAL A 249 -3.66 5.02 7.37
CA VAL A 249 -4.18 6.10 8.22
C VAL A 249 -4.91 7.17 7.43
N LEU A 250 -5.78 7.89 8.13
CA LEU A 250 -6.29 9.19 7.70
C LEU A 250 -5.47 10.27 8.40
N VAL A 251 -4.94 11.20 7.64
CA VAL A 251 -4.18 12.34 8.15
C VAL A 251 -4.93 13.62 7.87
N ALA A 252 -5.26 14.35 8.92
CA ALA A 252 -5.69 15.74 8.79
C ALA A 252 -4.49 16.66 9.04
N GLY A 253 -4.27 17.57 8.13
CA GLY A 253 -3.12 18.48 8.19
C GLY A 253 -3.33 19.74 7.38
N SER A 254 -2.41 20.66 7.52
CA SER A 254 -2.39 21.91 6.75
C SER A 254 -1.29 21.87 5.70
N ILE A 255 -1.62 22.35 4.51
CA ILE A 255 -0.67 22.45 3.39
C ILE A 255 0.40 23.50 3.71
N ASP A 256 1.65 23.05 3.71
CA ASP A 256 2.82 23.94 3.78
C ASP A 256 3.51 23.97 2.44
N ARG A 257 3.41 25.14 1.78
CA ARG A 257 4.06 25.43 0.50
C ARG A 257 4.88 26.69 0.64
N ARG A 258 6.17 26.57 0.39
CA ARG A 258 7.06 27.73 0.40
C ARG A 258 6.90 28.54 -0.89
N ALA A 259 6.90 29.84 -0.76
CA ALA A 259 6.87 30.74 -1.91
C ALA A 259 8.06 30.44 -2.85
N GLY A 260 7.77 30.12 -4.11
CA GLY A 260 8.79 29.77 -5.12
C GLY A 260 9.25 28.33 -5.14
N SER A 261 8.64 27.44 -4.36
CA SER A 261 8.88 25.98 -4.41
C SER A 261 7.64 25.26 -4.91
N GLU A 262 7.82 24.29 -5.78
CA GLU A 262 6.77 23.35 -6.19
C GLU A 262 6.53 22.26 -5.13
N GLU A 263 7.45 22.11 -4.16
CA GLU A 263 7.31 21.12 -3.11
C GLU A 263 6.17 21.47 -2.17
N THR A 264 5.25 20.53 -2.02
CA THR A 264 4.14 20.59 -1.07
C THR A 264 4.41 19.64 0.08
N ASN A 265 4.36 20.14 1.31
CA ASN A 265 4.44 19.34 2.52
C ASN A 265 3.10 19.40 3.25
N LEU A 266 2.83 18.38 4.05
CA LEU A 266 1.67 18.30 4.92
C LEU A 266 2.11 18.44 6.38
N ILE A 267 1.67 19.49 7.06
CA ILE A 267 1.86 19.62 8.51
C ILE A 267 0.73 18.89 9.21
N VAL A 268 1.08 17.83 9.88
CA VAL A 268 0.12 16.92 10.51
C VAL A 268 -0.49 17.55 11.75
N ASN A 269 -1.81 17.55 11.85
CA ASN A 269 -2.58 18.00 13.01
C ASN A 269 -3.27 16.85 13.73
N GLU A 270 -3.71 15.82 12.97
CA GLU A 270 -4.41 14.66 13.50
C GLU A 270 -4.14 13.42 12.66
N ILE A 271 -4.12 12.24 13.27
CA ILE A 271 -3.98 10.95 12.63
C ILE A 271 -5.04 10.01 13.18
N VAL A 272 -5.76 9.34 12.31
CA VAL A 272 -6.76 8.34 12.67
C VAL A 272 -6.47 7.05 11.92
N PRO A 273 -6.28 5.91 12.60
CA PRO A 273 -6.17 4.61 11.92
C PRO A 273 -7.38 4.35 11.04
N ILE A 274 -7.19 3.78 9.86
CA ILE A 274 -8.28 3.55 8.89
C ILE A 274 -9.41 2.68 9.48
N ALA A 275 -9.08 1.75 10.36
CA ALA A 275 -10.06 0.91 11.07
C ALA A 275 -11.05 1.74 11.93
N GLU A 276 -10.66 2.94 12.35
CA GLU A 276 -11.49 3.85 13.13
C GLU A 276 -12.23 4.88 12.27
N ALA A 277 -11.99 4.92 10.97
CA ALA A 277 -12.57 5.90 10.06
C ALA A 277 -14.11 5.93 10.09
N TRP A 278 -14.74 4.78 10.27
CA TRP A 278 -16.19 4.67 10.38
C TRP A 278 -16.80 5.31 11.62
N LYS A 279 -16.00 5.60 12.67
CA LYS A 279 -16.42 6.33 13.85
C LYS A 279 -16.54 7.84 13.59
N LEU A 280 -15.91 8.33 12.53
CA LEU A 280 -15.95 9.73 12.12
C LEU A 280 -17.30 10.06 11.52
N GLN A 281 -17.88 11.17 11.96
CA GLN A 281 -19.16 11.62 11.43
C GLN A 281 -18.93 12.70 10.38
N PRO A 282 -19.37 12.51 9.13
CA PRO A 282 -19.29 13.54 8.11
C PRO A 282 -20.30 14.65 8.37
N ARG A 283 -20.02 15.84 7.84
CA ARG A 283 -20.96 16.97 7.92
C ARG A 283 -22.19 16.79 7.03
N GLY A 284 -22.09 15.93 6.03
CA GLY A 284 -23.16 15.60 5.09
C GLY A 284 -22.72 14.48 4.15
N VAL A 285 -23.68 13.75 3.61
CA VAL A 285 -23.47 12.74 2.59
C VAL A 285 -23.97 13.30 1.27
N SER A 286 -23.08 13.45 0.30
CA SER A 286 -23.40 13.89 -1.07
C SER A 286 -23.44 12.66 -1.97
N ILE A 287 -24.57 12.44 -2.64
CA ILE A 287 -24.82 11.31 -3.54
C ILE A 287 -24.91 11.86 -4.94
N ARG A 288 -24.06 11.37 -5.84
CA ARG A 288 -24.01 11.79 -7.24
C ARG A 288 -24.88 10.89 -8.09
N ILE A 289 -25.75 11.51 -8.86
CA ILE A 289 -26.68 10.87 -9.81
C ILE A 289 -26.30 11.38 -11.21
N GLU A 290 -26.16 10.48 -12.15
CA GLU A 290 -25.87 10.78 -13.56
C GLU A 290 -27.13 10.51 -14.39
N GLU A 291 -27.65 11.54 -15.06
CA GLU A 291 -28.79 11.39 -15.98
C GLU A 291 -28.39 10.46 -17.14
N GLY A 292 -29.27 9.53 -17.45
CA GLY A 292 -29.04 8.50 -18.49
C GLY A 292 -28.34 7.23 -18.00
N ARG A 293 -27.66 7.28 -16.83
CA ARG A 293 -27.11 6.10 -16.18
C ARG A 293 -28.00 5.57 -15.06
N HIS A 294 -28.64 6.47 -14.33
CA HIS A 294 -29.50 6.13 -13.21
C HIS A 294 -30.94 6.46 -13.58
N ASP A 295 -31.78 5.43 -13.68
CA ASP A 295 -33.21 5.53 -14.04
C ASP A 295 -34.08 5.81 -12.81
N ALA A 296 -35.38 6.00 -13.04
CA ALA A 296 -36.38 6.24 -12.01
C ALA A 296 -36.42 5.10 -10.97
N ALA A 297 -36.26 3.85 -11.40
CA ALA A 297 -36.25 2.70 -10.51
C ALA A 297 -35.04 2.71 -9.59
N THR A 298 -33.89 3.19 -10.06
CA THR A 298 -32.68 3.40 -9.24
C THR A 298 -32.92 4.48 -8.18
N LEU A 299 -33.63 5.56 -8.53
CA LEU A 299 -33.97 6.63 -7.57
C LEU A 299 -34.94 6.13 -6.50
N ASP A 300 -35.93 5.31 -6.85
CA ASP A 300 -36.84 4.68 -5.88
C ASP A 300 -36.08 3.79 -4.89
N ARG A 301 -35.15 2.96 -5.39
CA ARG A 301 -34.26 2.14 -4.54
C ARG A 301 -33.36 3.00 -3.67
N LEU A 302 -32.83 4.10 -4.18
CA LEU A 302 -32.04 5.04 -3.39
C LEU A 302 -32.85 5.60 -2.22
N ALA A 303 -34.10 6.00 -2.47
CA ALA A 303 -35.00 6.47 -1.42
C ALA A 303 -35.30 5.40 -0.35
N GLU A 304 -35.34 4.12 -0.74
CA GLU A 304 -35.47 3.00 0.19
C GLU A 304 -34.20 2.79 1.03
N VAL A 305 -33.02 2.86 0.40
CA VAL A 305 -31.74 2.77 1.12
C VAL A 305 -31.63 3.87 2.16
N VAL A 306 -31.92 5.13 1.80
CA VAL A 306 -31.88 6.28 2.72
C VAL A 306 -32.86 6.09 3.88
N ARG A 307 -34.07 5.56 3.62
CA ARG A 307 -35.09 5.30 4.67
C ARG A 307 -34.68 4.17 5.62
N ARG A 308 -33.91 3.18 5.17
CA ARG A 308 -33.45 2.06 6.01
C ARG A 308 -32.32 2.44 6.97
N HIS A 309 -31.62 3.53 6.69
CA HIS A 309 -30.51 4.00 7.52
C HIS A 309 -30.79 5.37 8.15
N PRO A 310 -31.82 5.52 9.00
CA PRO A 310 -32.17 6.80 9.60
C PRO A 310 -31.09 7.28 10.56
N GLY A 311 -30.77 8.59 10.55
CA GLY A 311 -29.70 9.13 11.37
C GLY A 311 -29.73 10.65 11.50
N ARG A 312 -28.54 11.25 11.63
CA ARG A 312 -28.38 12.69 11.87
C ARG A 312 -27.64 13.42 10.74
N VAL A 313 -26.98 12.70 9.85
CA VAL A 313 -26.16 13.28 8.77
C VAL A 313 -27.08 13.66 7.60
N PRO A 314 -27.11 14.94 7.19
CA PRO A 314 -27.96 15.38 6.08
C PRO A 314 -27.49 14.79 4.74
N VAL A 315 -28.43 14.50 3.86
CA VAL A 315 -28.20 13.99 2.52
C VAL A 315 -28.37 15.11 1.49
N ARG A 316 -27.44 15.15 0.51
CA ARG A 316 -27.50 16.01 -0.67
C ARG A 316 -27.42 15.16 -1.91
N LEU A 317 -28.19 15.50 -2.92
CA LEU A 317 -28.11 14.87 -4.23
C LEU A 317 -27.41 15.84 -5.19
N ILE A 318 -26.43 15.35 -5.91
CA ILE A 318 -25.74 16.06 -6.98
C ILE A 318 -26.16 15.37 -8.27
N VAL A 319 -26.94 16.04 -9.10
CA VAL A 319 -27.43 15.48 -10.36
C VAL A 319 -26.64 16.08 -11.51
N ASP A 320 -25.88 15.24 -12.21
CA ASP A 320 -25.21 15.62 -13.45
C ASP A 320 -26.20 15.40 -14.61
N LEU A 321 -26.62 16.50 -15.24
CA LEU A 321 -27.56 16.45 -16.35
C LEU A 321 -26.82 16.14 -17.65
N ALA A 322 -27.47 15.39 -18.56
CA ALA A 322 -26.92 15.07 -19.88
C ALA A 322 -26.65 16.32 -20.74
N SER A 323 -27.35 17.42 -20.45
CA SER A 323 -27.15 18.73 -21.08
C SER A 323 -25.90 19.48 -20.57
N GLY A 324 -25.18 18.96 -19.58
CA GLY A 324 -23.93 19.49 -19.03
C GLY A 324 -24.03 20.23 -17.69
N PRO A 325 -25.12 20.95 -17.33
CA PRO A 325 -25.21 21.58 -16.02
C PRO A 325 -25.38 20.56 -14.88
N ARG A 326 -24.97 20.99 -13.68
CA ARG A 326 -25.09 20.20 -12.46
C ARG A 326 -26.15 20.83 -11.55
N ALA A 327 -27.10 20.03 -11.08
CA ALA A 327 -28.09 20.44 -10.09
C ALA A 327 -27.73 19.92 -8.69
N LEU A 328 -27.82 20.78 -7.69
CA LEU A 328 -27.67 20.41 -6.29
C LEU A 328 -29.04 20.44 -5.62
N LEU A 329 -29.47 19.32 -5.06
CA LEU A 329 -30.72 19.18 -4.35
C LEU A 329 -30.43 18.88 -2.89
N GLU A 330 -30.86 19.74 -1.98
CA GLU A 330 -30.82 19.50 -0.54
C GLU A 330 -32.05 18.71 -0.13
N ALA A 331 -31.87 17.54 0.43
CA ALA A 331 -32.96 16.73 0.94
C ALA A 331 -33.15 17.02 2.45
N ASP A 332 -33.75 18.15 2.79
CA ASP A 332 -33.86 18.65 4.18
C ASP A 332 -34.47 17.64 5.15
N ALA A 333 -35.36 16.79 4.68
CA ALA A 333 -36.02 15.75 5.48
C ALA A 333 -35.22 14.44 5.53
N ALA A 334 -34.23 14.25 4.66
CA ALA A 334 -33.46 13.00 4.60
C ALA A 334 -32.17 13.13 5.41
N LYS A 335 -32.10 12.40 6.53
CA LYS A 335 -30.89 12.29 7.36
C LYS A 335 -30.57 10.83 7.56
N VAL A 336 -29.29 10.48 7.42
CA VAL A 336 -28.81 9.10 7.48
C VAL A 336 -27.82 8.88 8.61
N GLN A 337 -27.70 7.64 9.05
CA GLN A 337 -26.61 7.15 9.89
C GLN A 337 -25.47 6.76 8.95
N TRP A 338 -24.37 7.53 8.97
CA TRP A 338 -23.17 7.17 8.22
C TRP A 338 -22.51 5.92 8.79
N GLY A 339 -22.15 4.97 7.95
CA GLY A 339 -21.50 3.73 8.34
C GLY A 339 -21.22 2.81 7.16
N PRO A 340 -20.51 1.68 7.41
CA PRO A 340 -20.06 0.76 6.36
C PRO A 340 -21.22 0.14 5.56
N GLU A 341 -22.35 -0.13 6.21
CA GLU A 341 -23.52 -0.73 5.55
C GLU A 341 -24.15 0.23 4.55
N LEU A 342 -24.44 1.48 5.00
CA LEU A 342 -24.97 2.52 4.11
C LEU A 342 -24.03 2.76 2.92
N HIS A 343 -22.74 2.92 3.18
CA HIS A 343 -21.77 3.14 2.11
C HIS A 343 -21.78 1.99 1.09
N ARG A 344 -21.73 0.73 1.56
CA ARG A 344 -21.76 -0.45 0.69
C ARG A 344 -23.01 -0.52 -0.16
N GLU A 345 -24.20 -0.28 0.41
CA GLU A 345 -25.46 -0.30 -0.30
C GLU A 345 -25.51 0.80 -1.37
N LEU A 346 -25.05 2.02 -1.05
CA LEU A 346 -25.01 3.13 -2.00
C LEU A 346 -24.04 2.84 -3.16
N VAL A 347 -22.84 2.33 -2.86
CA VAL A 347 -21.85 1.97 -3.89
C VAL A 347 -22.34 0.81 -4.75
N THR A 348 -23.03 -0.18 -4.18
CA THR A 348 -23.60 -1.29 -4.93
C THR A 348 -24.71 -0.80 -5.87
N LEU A 349 -25.53 0.16 -5.43
CA LEU A 349 -26.65 0.70 -6.21
C LEU A 349 -26.20 1.64 -7.32
N LEU A 350 -25.25 2.54 -7.04
CA LEU A 350 -24.89 3.68 -7.89
C LEU A 350 -23.51 3.55 -8.56
N GLY A 351 -22.68 2.61 -8.07
CA GLY A 351 -21.31 2.44 -8.52
C GLY A 351 -20.28 3.19 -7.66
N PRO A 352 -18.99 2.93 -7.86
CA PRO A 352 -17.91 3.59 -7.15
C PRO A 352 -17.84 5.09 -7.49
N GLY A 353 -17.37 5.91 -6.54
CA GLY A 353 -17.22 7.35 -6.70
C GLY A 353 -18.50 8.17 -6.65
N CYS A 354 -19.68 7.53 -6.53
CA CYS A 354 -20.96 8.24 -6.44
C CYS A 354 -21.30 8.78 -5.05
N VAL A 355 -20.50 8.45 -4.02
CA VAL A 355 -20.75 8.85 -2.63
C VAL A 355 -19.59 9.66 -2.10
N ARG A 356 -19.87 10.85 -1.57
CA ARG A 356 -18.91 11.71 -0.87
C ARG A 356 -19.46 12.10 0.49
N ALA A 357 -18.69 11.82 1.51
CA ALA A 357 -19.06 12.09 2.91
C ALA A 357 -17.83 12.67 3.65
N PRO A 358 -17.33 13.84 3.24
CA PRO A 358 -16.08 14.39 3.75
C PRO A 358 -16.15 14.59 5.27
N VAL A 359 -15.15 14.08 5.98
CA VAL A 359 -15.02 14.21 7.42
C VAL A 359 -14.11 15.38 7.78
N SER A 360 -14.33 15.96 8.96
CA SER A 360 -13.39 16.89 9.59
C SER A 360 -12.77 16.18 10.79
N ILE A 361 -11.45 16.03 10.78
CA ILE A 361 -10.70 15.38 11.85
C ILE A 361 -9.96 16.48 12.62
N GLY A 362 -10.12 16.52 13.96
CA GLY A 362 -9.52 17.54 14.80
C GLY A 362 -10.29 18.86 14.78
N GLY A 363 -10.61 19.39 15.97
CA GLY A 363 -11.11 20.77 16.13
C GLY A 363 -10.01 21.77 15.77
N ARG A 364 -10.37 22.91 15.15
CA ARG A 364 -9.45 24.05 15.00
C ARG A 364 -8.75 24.30 16.34
N ARG A 365 -7.43 24.10 16.41
CA ARG A 365 -6.64 24.85 17.38
C ARG A 365 -6.75 26.30 16.94
N GLU A 366 -7.49 27.11 17.69
CA GLU A 366 -7.34 28.56 17.59
C GLU A 366 -5.87 28.86 17.89
N GLU A 367 -5.13 29.34 16.89
CA GLU A 367 -3.82 29.94 17.15
C GLU A 367 -4.04 31.01 18.21
N PRO A 368 -3.34 30.94 19.36
CA PRO A 368 -3.41 32.05 20.30
C PRO A 368 -3.02 33.31 19.55
N ALA A 369 -3.95 34.29 19.52
CA ALA A 369 -3.78 35.54 18.84
C ALA A 369 -2.38 36.08 19.16
N ARG A 370 -1.54 36.26 18.14
CA ARG A 370 -0.23 36.91 18.27
C ARG A 370 -0.50 38.25 18.92
N ARG A 371 -0.19 38.36 20.22
CA ARG A 371 -0.13 39.67 20.88
C ARG A 371 0.92 40.46 20.10
N GLY A 372 0.46 41.46 19.38
CA GLY A 372 1.34 42.45 18.74
C GLY A 372 2.29 43.03 19.79
N PRO A 373 3.48 43.48 19.38
CA PRO A 373 4.43 44.09 20.29
C PRO A 373 3.77 45.27 21.03
N PRO A 374 4.04 45.43 22.35
CA PRO A 374 3.44 46.51 23.14
C PRO A 374 3.76 47.86 22.45
N GLY A 375 2.71 48.59 22.15
CA GLY A 375 2.80 49.90 21.55
C GLY A 375 3.72 50.78 22.39
N ARG A 376 4.74 51.36 21.77
CA ARG A 376 5.56 52.45 22.35
C ARG A 376 4.64 53.62 22.67
N THR A 377 4.49 53.93 23.91
CA THR A 377 3.88 55.16 24.39
C THR A 377 4.71 56.35 23.89
N PRO A 378 4.13 57.37 23.24
CA PRO A 378 4.90 58.55 22.86
C PRO A 378 5.28 59.30 24.13
N ALA A 379 6.58 59.56 24.29
CA ALA A 379 7.10 60.42 25.34
C ALA A 379 6.53 61.83 25.16
N GLY A 380 5.84 62.33 26.16
CA GLY A 380 5.33 63.68 26.18
C GLY A 380 6.49 64.69 26.16
N VAL A 381 6.33 65.68 25.29
CA VAL A 381 7.14 66.92 25.29
C VAL A 381 6.56 67.80 26.40
N GLY A 382 7.38 68.15 27.35
CA GLY A 382 7.25 69.19 28.31
C GLY A 382 8.55 69.95 28.41
#